data_6ae4979a7e92677ff5f7f267f23ad01c
#
_entry.id   6ae4979a7e92677ff5f7f267f23ad01c
#
_cell.length_a   1.000
_cell.length_b   1.000
_cell.length_c   1.000
_cell.angle_alpha   90.00
_cell.angle_beta   90.00
_cell.angle_gamma   90.00
#
_symmetry.space_group_name_H-M   'P 1'
#
loop_
_entity.id
_entity.type
_entity.pdbx_description
1 polymer ?
#
loop_
_entity_poly.entity_id
_entity_poly.type
_entity_poly.pdbx_seq_one_letter_code
_entity_poly.pdbx_strand_id
1 'polypeptide(L)'
;MEELVNMGFISIIPPILAIVLSFVTKNTIVSLGVACLTGTLLAGQGLFGFPTLLKESLGTTSFSWVMLLNIFIGILVAYFQKTGAIQGFSQWVNDKKLSRKGAQLMAWVLGMFVYFSDSFSPLFVGCTMRSITDKARISREKLAYIADSTSAPVSVLVPITGWAAYLSGLAVGVGCIATEADGAALFIKAIPFNFYAIIAVLFVGLIASGIVKDFGPMKKAEKRAMEEGKVLADGAEPLTGRELTEMQPYPGFKPRVFLNFVLPVLMIIGTALGTYIAFKSAKTMEAFLYVGIFMMISMMIQGIPFKEVMKTMMDGIKGALPAVVLLAMAYSINALSKQMGTANYIISICEGFMTPHVLPALIFVVAAIMAFATGTSWGTFAICMPIALPLAFSFSGGELTTIVVAVFAAVAGGGVFGDHCSPLSDTTILSSMGSASDHLDHVKTQLPYALICGTLATIGYLIVGFVAA
;
A
#
# COMPACT_ATOMS: atom_id res chain seq x y z
N MET A 1 -10.17 3.92 -32.26
CA MET A 1 -10.22 3.00 -31.12
C MET A 1 -9.00 2.09 -31.27
N GLU A 2 -7.99 2.23 -30.43
CA GLU A 2 -6.92 1.24 -30.39
C GLU A 2 -7.57 -0.11 -30.07
N GLU A 3 -7.27 -1.13 -30.87
CA GLU A 3 -7.72 -2.49 -30.56
C GLU A 3 -7.22 -2.84 -29.17
N LEU A 4 -8.15 -3.11 -28.25
CA LEU A 4 -7.80 -3.53 -26.88
C LEU A 4 -6.99 -4.82 -26.97
N VAL A 5 -5.73 -4.76 -26.65
CA VAL A 5 -4.85 -5.92 -26.62
C VAL A 5 -5.47 -6.93 -25.65
N ASN A 6 -5.70 -8.15 -26.14
CA ASN A 6 -6.17 -9.26 -25.32
C ASN A 6 -5.52 -10.56 -25.81
N MET A 7 -4.46 -10.95 -25.13
CA MET A 7 -3.75 -12.21 -25.42
C MET A 7 -4.44 -13.44 -24.80
N GLY A 8 -5.68 -13.28 -24.34
CA GLY A 8 -6.45 -14.35 -23.74
C GLY A 8 -5.80 -14.94 -22.47
N PHE A 9 -5.96 -16.24 -22.29
CA PHE A 9 -5.44 -16.97 -21.14
C PHE A 9 -3.91 -16.79 -20.95
N ILE A 10 -3.16 -16.55 -22.03
CA ILE A 10 -1.70 -16.38 -21.94
C ILE A 10 -1.33 -15.14 -21.11
N SER A 11 -2.18 -14.11 -21.10
CA SER A 11 -1.93 -12.86 -20.38
C SER A 11 -1.90 -13.00 -18.84
N ILE A 12 -2.56 -14.01 -18.29
CA ILE A 12 -2.58 -14.24 -16.83
C ILE A 12 -1.42 -15.13 -16.35
N ILE A 13 -0.69 -15.77 -17.26
CA ILE A 13 0.42 -16.68 -16.90
C ILE A 13 1.52 -15.95 -16.13
N PRO A 14 2.06 -14.78 -16.57
CA PRO A 14 3.13 -14.11 -15.85
C PRO A 14 2.77 -13.71 -14.42
N PRO A 15 1.65 -13.02 -14.12
CA PRO A 15 1.30 -12.68 -12.75
C PRO A 15 1.05 -13.92 -11.87
N ILE A 16 0.42 -14.99 -12.38
CA ILE A 16 0.25 -16.25 -11.64
C ILE A 16 1.61 -16.87 -11.34
N LEU A 17 2.49 -16.93 -12.34
CA LEU A 17 3.84 -17.46 -12.17
C LEU A 17 4.65 -16.68 -11.14
N ALA A 18 4.56 -15.34 -11.13
CA ALA A 18 5.20 -14.48 -10.14
C ALA A 18 4.75 -14.85 -8.71
N ILE A 19 3.43 -14.99 -8.51
CA ILE A 19 2.85 -15.33 -7.20
C ILE A 19 3.29 -16.73 -6.76
N VAL A 20 3.09 -17.72 -7.61
CA VAL A 20 3.43 -19.13 -7.29
C VAL A 20 4.92 -19.28 -6.97
N LEU A 21 5.78 -18.73 -7.84
CA LEU A 21 7.22 -18.79 -7.61
C LEU A 21 7.64 -18.04 -6.34
N SER A 22 7.02 -16.92 -5.99
CA SER A 22 7.32 -16.18 -4.76
C SER A 22 7.09 -17.04 -3.52
N PHE A 23 6.00 -17.80 -3.47
CA PHE A 23 5.74 -18.72 -2.35
C PHE A 23 6.64 -19.96 -2.34
N VAL A 24 7.02 -20.47 -3.51
CA VAL A 24 7.87 -21.67 -3.64
C VAL A 24 9.33 -21.33 -3.35
N THR A 25 9.86 -20.28 -3.99
CA THR A 25 11.27 -19.89 -3.89
C THR A 25 11.59 -19.08 -2.64
N LYS A 26 10.56 -18.49 -2.01
CA LYS A 26 10.69 -17.51 -0.92
C LYS A 26 11.54 -16.29 -1.31
N ASN A 27 11.65 -15.99 -2.60
CA ASN A 27 12.39 -14.83 -3.12
C ASN A 27 11.56 -14.13 -4.19
N THR A 28 10.91 -13.04 -3.79
CA THR A 28 9.98 -12.29 -4.65
C THR A 28 10.70 -11.63 -5.84
N ILE A 29 11.92 -11.12 -5.65
CA ILE A 29 12.67 -10.43 -6.72
C ILE A 29 12.97 -11.40 -7.87
N VAL A 30 13.51 -12.58 -7.55
CA VAL A 30 13.81 -13.61 -8.55
C VAL A 30 12.54 -14.09 -9.24
N SER A 31 11.46 -14.30 -8.47
CA SER A 31 10.17 -14.78 -8.99
C SER A 31 9.56 -13.79 -9.98
N LEU A 32 9.57 -12.50 -9.66
CA LEU A 32 9.13 -11.44 -10.56
C LEU A 32 10.02 -11.33 -11.82
N GLY A 33 11.34 -11.45 -11.67
CA GLY A 33 12.27 -11.46 -12.79
C GLY A 33 12.00 -12.61 -13.78
N VAL A 34 11.80 -13.83 -13.24
CA VAL A 34 11.44 -15.01 -14.07
C VAL A 34 10.07 -14.80 -14.73
N ALA A 35 9.10 -14.28 -14.02
CA ALA A 35 7.76 -14.02 -14.56
C ALA A 35 7.78 -12.95 -15.67
N CYS A 36 8.53 -11.86 -15.49
CA CYS A 36 8.70 -10.83 -16.53
C CYS A 36 9.40 -11.39 -17.77
N LEU A 37 10.47 -12.17 -17.59
CA LEU A 37 11.17 -12.82 -18.72
C LEU A 37 10.22 -13.79 -19.46
N THR A 38 9.50 -14.63 -18.73
CA THR A 38 8.53 -15.56 -19.33
C THR A 38 7.43 -14.79 -20.08
N GLY A 39 6.92 -13.72 -19.50
CA GLY A 39 5.86 -12.91 -20.12
C GLY A 39 6.32 -12.19 -21.39
N THR A 40 7.54 -11.64 -21.42
CA THR A 40 8.08 -11.02 -22.63
C THR A 40 8.32 -12.04 -23.76
N LEU A 41 8.70 -13.28 -23.42
CA LEU A 41 8.78 -14.38 -24.39
C LEU A 41 7.40 -14.75 -24.92
N LEU A 42 6.39 -14.90 -24.05
CA LEU A 42 5.00 -15.18 -24.45
C LEU A 42 4.39 -14.06 -25.29
N ALA A 43 4.76 -12.81 -25.01
CA ALA A 43 4.37 -11.64 -25.80
C ALA A 43 5.10 -11.50 -27.16
N GLY A 44 5.97 -12.46 -27.50
CA GLY A 44 6.72 -12.46 -28.77
C GLY A 44 7.88 -11.45 -28.82
N GLN A 45 8.25 -10.84 -27.71
CA GLN A 45 9.31 -9.81 -27.63
C GLN A 45 10.73 -10.41 -27.55
N GLY A 46 10.83 -11.73 -27.37
CA GLY A 46 12.11 -12.45 -27.25
C GLY A 46 12.89 -12.10 -25.98
N LEU A 47 14.14 -12.57 -25.91
CA LEU A 47 15.02 -12.35 -24.74
C LEU A 47 15.33 -10.88 -24.47
N PHE A 48 15.38 -10.05 -25.52
CA PHE A 48 15.64 -8.62 -25.39
C PHE A 48 14.41 -7.80 -24.95
N GLY A 49 13.22 -8.41 -24.93
CA GLY A 49 12.00 -7.79 -24.42
C GLY A 49 12.09 -7.46 -22.94
N PHE A 50 12.72 -8.30 -22.12
CA PHE A 50 12.82 -8.06 -20.70
C PHE A 50 13.65 -6.82 -20.32
N PRO A 51 14.88 -6.60 -20.84
CA PRO A 51 15.60 -5.34 -20.63
C PRO A 51 14.84 -4.10 -21.14
N THR A 52 14.11 -4.22 -22.25
CA THR A 52 13.28 -3.14 -22.77
C THR A 52 12.12 -2.82 -21.81
N LEU A 53 11.40 -3.84 -21.35
CA LEU A 53 10.35 -3.71 -20.34
C LEU A 53 10.84 -3.02 -19.05
N LEU A 54 12.00 -3.44 -18.53
CA LEU A 54 12.63 -2.80 -17.38
C LEU A 54 12.88 -1.30 -17.64
N LYS A 55 13.52 -0.98 -18.77
CA LYS A 55 13.83 0.42 -19.13
C LYS A 55 12.56 1.28 -19.22
N GLU A 56 11.52 0.79 -19.85
CA GLU A 56 10.24 1.48 -20.00
C GLU A 56 9.54 1.65 -18.65
N SER A 57 9.48 0.60 -17.83
CA SER A 57 8.85 0.63 -16.51
C SER A 57 9.55 1.57 -15.53
N LEU A 58 10.89 1.52 -15.49
CA LEU A 58 11.71 2.36 -14.63
C LEU A 58 11.78 3.82 -15.13
N GLY A 59 11.55 4.06 -16.41
CA GLY A 59 11.46 5.39 -17.01
C GLY A 59 10.14 6.12 -16.73
N THR A 60 9.18 5.48 -16.09
CA THR A 60 7.88 6.12 -15.79
C THR A 60 7.98 7.16 -14.67
N THR A 61 7.20 8.22 -14.78
CA THR A 61 7.10 9.25 -13.73
C THR A 61 6.65 8.63 -12.39
N SER A 62 5.74 7.65 -12.44
CA SER A 62 5.23 6.97 -11.23
C SER A 62 6.33 6.19 -10.53
N PHE A 63 7.14 5.40 -11.26
CA PHE A 63 8.25 4.67 -10.65
C PHE A 63 9.31 5.64 -10.11
N SER A 64 9.68 6.67 -10.88
CA SER A 64 10.67 7.66 -10.43
C SER A 64 10.23 8.36 -9.15
N TRP A 65 8.93 8.69 -9.04
CA TRP A 65 8.35 9.30 -7.85
C TRP A 65 8.43 8.38 -6.63
N VAL A 66 7.98 7.12 -6.74
CA VAL A 66 7.99 6.18 -5.61
C VAL A 66 9.41 5.80 -5.20
N MET A 67 10.33 5.68 -6.16
CA MET A 67 11.75 5.42 -5.91
C MET A 67 12.38 6.55 -5.10
N LEU A 68 12.21 7.80 -5.53
CA LEU A 68 12.76 8.98 -4.83
C LEU A 68 12.14 9.11 -3.43
N LEU A 69 10.84 8.88 -3.31
CA LEU A 69 10.16 8.88 -2.00
C LEU A 69 10.80 7.87 -1.04
N ASN A 70 11.02 6.63 -1.49
CA ASN A 70 11.67 5.59 -0.68
C ASN A 70 13.09 5.96 -0.26
N ILE A 71 13.88 6.54 -1.18
CA ILE A 71 15.23 7.01 -0.89
C ILE A 71 15.21 8.10 0.19
N PHE A 72 14.35 9.11 0.05
CA PHE A 72 14.26 10.20 1.03
C PHE A 72 13.76 9.72 2.39
N ILE A 73 12.82 8.76 2.43
CA ILE A 73 12.40 8.13 3.67
C ILE A 73 13.54 7.34 4.30
N GLY A 74 14.29 6.56 3.52
CA GLY A 74 15.45 5.84 4.01
C GLY A 74 16.50 6.77 4.65
N ILE A 75 16.78 7.91 4.02
CA ILE A 75 17.66 8.96 4.56
C ILE A 75 17.11 9.51 5.87
N LEU A 76 15.83 9.84 5.92
CA LEU A 76 15.21 10.42 7.12
C LEU A 76 15.21 9.44 8.29
N VAL A 77 14.89 8.16 8.03
CA VAL A 77 14.95 7.09 9.05
C VAL A 77 16.38 6.93 9.59
N ALA A 78 17.37 6.97 8.71
CA ALA A 78 18.79 6.95 9.12
C ALA A 78 19.13 8.14 10.05
N TYR A 79 18.69 9.33 9.72
CA TYR A 79 18.89 10.51 10.56
C TYR A 79 18.17 10.39 11.91
N PHE A 80 16.96 9.89 11.96
CA PHE A 80 16.23 9.62 13.20
C PHE A 80 16.96 8.62 14.08
N GLN A 81 17.54 7.58 13.51
CA GLN A 81 18.32 6.58 14.27
C GLN A 81 19.65 7.14 14.71
N LYS A 82 20.38 7.82 13.84
CA LYS A 82 21.70 8.40 14.16
C LYS A 82 21.64 9.46 15.26
N THR A 83 20.55 10.23 15.31
CA THR A 83 20.30 11.19 16.40
C THR A 83 19.75 10.55 17.68
N GLY A 84 19.52 9.22 17.69
CA GLY A 84 18.89 8.54 18.83
C GLY A 84 17.43 8.96 19.07
N ALA A 85 16.83 9.68 18.13
CA ALA A 85 15.50 10.25 18.31
C ALA A 85 14.41 9.17 18.40
N ILE A 86 14.53 8.06 17.63
CA ILE A 86 13.62 6.90 17.71
C ILE A 86 13.71 6.23 19.09
N GLN A 87 14.95 6.02 19.60
CA GLN A 87 15.17 5.45 20.93
C GLN A 87 14.60 6.34 22.02
N GLY A 88 14.85 7.66 21.93
CA GLY A 88 14.31 8.65 22.85
C GLY A 88 12.79 8.71 22.83
N PHE A 89 12.18 8.70 21.66
CA PHE A 89 10.71 8.62 21.52
C PHE A 89 10.16 7.33 22.12
N SER A 90 10.80 6.20 21.82
CA SER A 90 10.40 4.90 22.37
C SER A 90 10.53 4.87 23.91
N GLN A 91 11.54 5.50 24.49
CA GLN A 91 11.67 5.64 25.95
C GLN A 91 10.54 6.48 26.52
N TRP A 92 10.27 7.66 25.93
CA TRP A 92 9.18 8.55 26.35
C TRP A 92 7.82 7.86 26.33
N VAL A 93 7.55 7.00 25.31
CA VAL A 93 6.32 6.20 25.23
C VAL A 93 6.33 5.09 26.28
N ASN A 94 7.46 4.41 26.52
CA ASN A 94 7.55 3.35 27.53
C ASN A 94 7.40 3.87 28.95
N ASP A 95 7.84 5.09 29.25
CA ASP A 95 7.65 5.73 30.56
C ASP A 95 6.13 5.89 30.87
N LYS A 96 5.29 5.93 29.84
CA LYS A 96 3.82 5.91 29.96
C LYS A 96 3.24 4.51 30.14
N LYS A 97 4.06 3.45 30.30
CA LYS A 97 3.66 2.05 30.51
C LYS A 97 2.64 1.57 29.45
N LEU A 98 2.89 1.86 28.18
CA LEU A 98 2.00 1.46 27.10
C LEU A 98 1.89 -0.07 27.06
N SER A 99 0.67 -0.57 27.23
CA SER A 99 0.41 -2.01 27.12
C SER A 99 0.60 -2.49 25.67
N ARG A 100 0.76 -3.80 25.47
CA ARG A 100 0.80 -4.42 24.15
C ARG A 100 -0.38 -4.01 23.25
N LYS A 101 -1.60 -4.00 23.82
CA LYS A 101 -2.80 -3.50 23.14
C LYS A 101 -2.70 -2.01 22.82
N GLY A 102 -2.22 -1.22 23.77
CA GLY A 102 -2.03 0.21 23.57
C GLY A 102 -1.05 0.53 22.42
N ALA A 103 0.03 -0.24 22.27
CA ALA A 103 0.97 -0.08 21.17
C ALA A 103 0.33 -0.37 19.80
N GLN A 104 -0.47 -1.44 19.69
CA GLN A 104 -1.20 -1.78 18.46
C GLN A 104 -2.27 -0.73 18.13
N LEU A 105 -3.05 -0.30 19.10
CA LEU A 105 -4.06 0.76 18.92
C LEU A 105 -3.42 2.09 18.55
N MET A 106 -2.26 2.42 19.11
CA MET A 106 -1.53 3.63 18.74
C MET A 106 -1.07 3.58 17.29
N ALA A 107 -0.56 2.42 16.81
CA ALA A 107 -0.21 2.23 15.41
C ALA A 107 -1.43 2.38 14.49
N TRP A 108 -2.56 1.78 14.86
CA TRP A 108 -3.83 1.88 14.13
C TRP A 108 -4.34 3.33 14.04
N VAL A 109 -4.38 4.04 15.16
CA VAL A 109 -4.80 5.46 15.18
C VAL A 109 -3.84 6.32 14.36
N LEU A 110 -2.53 6.10 14.50
CA LEU A 110 -1.52 6.85 13.75
C LEU A 110 -1.69 6.68 12.25
N GLY A 111 -1.96 5.44 11.78
CA GLY A 111 -2.21 5.16 10.38
C GLY A 111 -3.46 5.88 9.85
N MET A 112 -4.53 5.94 10.64
CA MET A 112 -5.73 6.69 10.26
C MET A 112 -5.50 8.19 10.12
N PHE A 113 -4.59 8.76 10.90
CA PHE A 113 -4.24 10.19 10.79
C PHE A 113 -3.45 10.51 9.51
N VAL A 114 -2.76 9.53 8.92
CA VAL A 114 -1.91 9.72 7.73
C VAL A 114 -2.65 9.30 6.46
N TYR A 115 -3.92 9.64 6.34
CA TYR A 115 -4.82 9.25 5.26
C TYR A 115 -4.50 9.86 3.88
N PHE A 116 -3.69 10.89 3.82
CA PHE A 116 -3.46 11.69 2.61
C PHE A 116 -2.49 11.04 1.60
N SER A 117 -1.78 9.99 1.98
CA SER A 117 -0.89 9.21 1.11
C SER A 117 -0.80 7.76 1.56
N ASP A 118 -1.26 6.88 0.71
CA ASP A 118 -1.20 5.42 0.84
C ASP A 118 0.22 4.87 0.90
N SER A 119 1.14 5.46 0.14
CA SER A 119 2.55 5.05 0.13
C SER A 119 3.33 5.57 1.34
N PHE A 120 3.00 6.77 1.83
CA PHE A 120 3.65 7.33 3.00
C PHE A 120 3.19 6.72 4.32
N SER A 121 1.87 6.50 4.47
CA SER A 121 1.27 6.01 5.71
C SER A 121 1.95 4.75 6.25
N PRO A 122 2.10 3.65 5.48
CA PRO A 122 2.65 2.42 6.01
C PRO A 122 4.14 2.53 6.36
N LEU A 123 4.90 3.29 5.59
CA LEU A 123 6.30 3.57 5.90
C LEU A 123 6.42 4.35 7.21
N PHE A 124 5.63 5.41 7.36
CA PHE A 124 5.66 6.26 8.54
C PHE A 124 5.23 5.50 9.80
N VAL A 125 4.10 4.80 9.74
CA VAL A 125 3.59 4.00 10.87
C VAL A 125 4.58 2.89 11.22
N GLY A 126 5.06 2.14 10.23
CA GLY A 126 6.02 1.07 10.43
C GLY A 126 7.30 1.55 11.09
N CYS A 127 7.97 2.53 10.51
CA CYS A 127 9.23 3.06 11.05
C CYS A 127 9.08 3.68 12.45
N THR A 128 7.98 4.41 12.68
CA THR A 128 7.73 5.10 13.95
C THR A 128 7.40 4.12 15.07
N MET A 129 6.56 3.12 14.77
CA MET A 129 6.04 2.20 15.78
C MET A 129 6.93 0.98 16.01
N ARG A 130 7.84 0.64 15.08
CA ARG A 130 8.69 -0.56 15.14
C ARG A 130 9.39 -0.76 16.47
N SER A 131 10.09 0.25 16.96
CA SER A 131 10.83 0.15 18.22
C SER A 131 9.90 -0.06 19.44
N ILE A 132 8.69 0.46 19.38
CA ILE A 132 7.67 0.32 20.44
C ILE A 132 7.05 -1.08 20.39
N THR A 133 6.70 -1.55 19.20
CA THR A 133 6.10 -2.87 19.00
C THR A 133 7.09 -3.99 19.28
N ASP A 134 8.36 -3.85 18.89
CA ASP A 134 9.41 -4.82 19.21
C ASP A 134 9.58 -4.99 20.73
N LYS A 135 9.63 -3.89 21.49
CA LYS A 135 9.69 -3.93 22.97
C LYS A 135 8.43 -4.52 23.59
N ALA A 136 7.27 -4.29 22.98
CA ALA A 136 6.00 -4.87 23.40
C ALA A 136 5.84 -6.34 22.97
N ARG A 137 6.87 -6.96 22.35
CA ARG A 137 6.86 -8.33 21.82
C ARG A 137 5.72 -8.56 20.83
N ILE A 138 5.45 -7.61 19.96
CA ILE A 138 4.53 -7.71 18.84
C ILE A 138 5.34 -8.08 17.61
N SER A 139 4.87 -9.04 16.81
CA SER A 139 5.57 -9.46 15.59
C SER A 139 5.60 -8.32 14.56
N ARG A 140 6.65 -8.26 13.76
CA ARG A 140 6.78 -7.25 12.71
C ARG A 140 5.76 -7.45 11.59
N GLU A 141 5.35 -8.68 11.35
CA GLU A 141 4.24 -9.03 10.47
C GLU A 141 2.93 -8.38 10.95
N LYS A 142 2.70 -8.35 12.27
CA LYS A 142 1.52 -7.70 12.85
C LYS A 142 1.57 -6.18 12.69
N LEU A 143 2.74 -5.57 12.91
CA LEU A 143 2.93 -4.14 12.66
C LEU A 143 2.71 -3.80 11.18
N ALA A 144 3.26 -4.61 10.27
CA ALA A 144 3.07 -4.46 8.84
C ALA A 144 1.59 -4.54 8.45
N TYR A 145 0.85 -5.52 8.98
CA TYR A 145 -0.59 -5.66 8.78
C TYR A 145 -1.38 -4.43 9.26
N ILE A 146 -1.06 -3.88 10.46
CA ILE A 146 -1.73 -2.68 10.96
C ILE A 146 -1.43 -1.48 10.05
N ALA A 147 -0.16 -1.30 9.66
CA ALA A 147 0.27 -0.19 8.83
C ALA A 147 -0.36 -0.23 7.44
N ASP A 148 -0.43 -1.41 6.83
CA ASP A 148 -1.02 -1.64 5.51
C ASP A 148 -2.54 -1.45 5.52
N SER A 149 -3.23 -2.05 6.49
CA SER A 149 -4.68 -1.94 6.64
C SER A 149 -5.17 -0.52 6.98
N THR A 150 -4.29 0.37 7.39
CA THR A 150 -4.59 1.79 7.67
C THR A 150 -4.02 2.74 6.62
N SER A 151 -3.56 2.23 5.48
CA SER A 151 -3.05 3.02 4.35
C SER A 151 -4.09 3.19 3.24
N ALA A 152 -4.04 2.40 2.19
CA ALA A 152 -4.98 2.44 1.08
C ALA A 152 -6.46 2.32 1.52
N PRO A 153 -6.84 1.40 2.46
CA PRO A 153 -8.23 1.33 2.94
C PRO A 153 -8.73 2.62 3.58
N VAL A 154 -7.88 3.37 4.30
CA VAL A 154 -8.28 4.66 4.88
C VAL A 154 -8.32 5.75 3.81
N SER A 155 -7.33 5.79 2.91
CA SER A 155 -7.22 6.82 1.87
C SER A 155 -8.44 6.86 0.95
N VAL A 156 -9.07 5.71 0.67
CA VAL A 156 -10.26 5.60 -0.18
C VAL A 156 -11.57 5.93 0.54
N LEU A 157 -11.56 6.09 1.86
CA LEU A 157 -12.73 6.49 2.67
C LEU A 157 -12.77 7.99 2.95
N VAL A 158 -11.70 8.73 2.67
CA VAL A 158 -11.60 10.16 2.98
C VAL A 158 -11.78 10.99 1.70
N PRO A 159 -12.75 11.92 1.64
CA PRO A 159 -13.11 12.64 0.41
C PRO A 159 -12.11 13.70 -0.02
N ILE A 160 -11.06 13.95 0.76
CA ILE A 160 -10.05 14.99 0.51
C ILE A 160 -8.67 14.38 0.22
N THR A 161 -8.65 13.29 -0.55
CA THR A 161 -7.41 12.58 -0.94
C THR A 161 -7.21 12.60 -2.46
N GLY A 162 -5.99 12.26 -2.90
CA GLY A 162 -5.71 12.01 -4.31
C GLY A 162 -6.55 10.87 -4.89
N TRP A 163 -6.90 9.89 -4.06
CA TRP A 163 -7.78 8.77 -4.42
C TRP A 163 -9.20 9.24 -4.74
N ALA A 164 -9.74 10.12 -3.89
CA ALA A 164 -11.05 10.71 -4.11
C ALA A 164 -11.10 11.51 -5.43
N ALA A 165 -10.09 12.35 -5.67
CA ALA A 165 -9.98 13.13 -6.90
C ALA A 165 -9.87 12.22 -8.14
N TYR A 166 -9.03 11.19 -8.09
CA TYR A 166 -8.82 10.29 -9.21
C TYR A 166 -10.07 9.47 -9.54
N LEU A 167 -10.67 8.81 -8.54
CA LEU A 167 -11.89 8.03 -8.73
C LEU A 167 -13.06 8.89 -9.21
N SER A 168 -13.21 10.10 -8.66
CA SER A 168 -14.21 11.06 -9.12
C SER A 168 -14.00 11.44 -10.58
N GLY A 169 -12.76 11.71 -10.98
CA GLY A 169 -12.40 12.05 -12.36
C GLY A 169 -12.71 10.93 -13.35
N LEU A 170 -12.53 9.66 -12.96
CA LEU A 170 -12.86 8.51 -13.82
C LEU A 170 -14.36 8.35 -14.07
N ALA A 171 -15.21 8.93 -13.24
CA ALA A 171 -16.66 8.90 -13.41
C ALA A 171 -17.21 10.01 -14.31
N VAL A 172 -16.44 11.09 -14.53
CA VAL A 172 -16.87 12.24 -15.33
C VAL A 172 -17.11 11.84 -16.78
N GLY A 173 -18.24 12.28 -17.34
CA GLY A 173 -18.67 11.94 -18.71
C GLY A 173 -19.45 10.63 -18.81
N VAL A 174 -19.74 9.95 -17.68
CA VAL A 174 -20.51 8.72 -17.66
C VAL A 174 -21.92 8.95 -17.10
N GLY A 175 -22.94 8.56 -17.82
CA GLY A 175 -24.34 8.74 -17.41
C GLY A 175 -24.66 10.21 -17.12
N CYS A 176 -25.20 10.48 -15.94
CA CYS A 176 -25.53 11.84 -15.51
C CYS A 176 -24.37 12.58 -14.80
N ILE A 177 -23.18 12.02 -14.73
CA ILE A 177 -21.99 12.63 -14.09
C ILE A 177 -21.30 13.54 -15.12
N ALA A 178 -21.70 14.81 -15.18
CA ALA A 178 -21.22 15.75 -16.20
C ALA A 178 -19.94 16.50 -15.78
N THR A 179 -19.75 16.73 -14.49
CA THR A 179 -18.68 17.57 -13.95
C THR A 179 -17.85 16.88 -12.87
N GLU A 180 -16.68 17.42 -12.56
CA GLU A 180 -15.85 16.96 -11.43
C GLU A 180 -16.60 17.06 -10.09
N ALA A 181 -17.47 18.05 -9.93
CA ALA A 181 -18.30 18.21 -8.73
C ALA A 181 -19.32 17.06 -8.60
N ASP A 182 -19.92 16.60 -9.71
CA ASP A 182 -20.81 15.43 -9.72
C ASP A 182 -20.03 14.16 -9.38
N GLY A 183 -18.83 14.00 -9.93
CA GLY A 183 -17.92 12.89 -9.59
C GLY A 183 -17.56 12.87 -8.12
N ALA A 184 -17.23 14.02 -7.54
CA ALA A 184 -16.93 14.15 -6.11
C ALA A 184 -18.18 13.84 -5.25
N ALA A 185 -19.36 14.27 -5.68
CA ALA A 185 -20.61 13.93 -5.00
C ALA A 185 -20.92 12.44 -5.06
N LEU A 186 -20.66 11.78 -6.20
CA LEU A 186 -20.76 10.32 -6.33
C LEU A 186 -19.78 9.61 -5.37
N PHE A 187 -18.52 10.05 -5.32
CA PHE A 187 -17.54 9.49 -4.41
C PHE A 187 -18.01 9.56 -2.96
N ILE A 188 -18.49 10.73 -2.51
CA ILE A 188 -19.01 10.91 -1.13
C ILE A 188 -20.19 9.96 -0.85
N LYS A 189 -21.12 9.85 -1.80
CA LYS A 189 -22.27 8.91 -1.69
C LYS A 189 -21.81 7.44 -1.65
N ALA A 190 -20.67 7.11 -2.29
CA ALA A 190 -20.12 5.77 -2.37
C ALA A 190 -19.35 5.35 -1.10
N ILE A 191 -18.89 6.29 -0.27
CA ILE A 191 -18.15 5.97 0.97
C ILE A 191 -18.87 4.93 1.84
N PRO A 192 -20.17 5.04 2.18
CA PRO A 192 -20.87 4.03 2.98
C PRO A 192 -20.98 2.66 2.33
N PHE A 193 -20.84 2.59 1.02
CA PHE A 193 -20.87 1.36 0.22
C PHE A 193 -19.48 0.77 -0.02
N ASN A 194 -18.40 1.44 0.40
CA ASN A 194 -17.06 0.89 0.28
C ASN A 194 -16.82 -0.15 1.39
N PHE A 195 -17.54 -1.27 1.29
CA PHE A 195 -17.61 -2.29 2.33
C PHE A 195 -16.22 -2.85 2.67
N TYR A 196 -15.39 -3.12 1.66
CA TYR A 196 -14.07 -3.68 1.94
C TYR A 196 -13.21 -2.75 2.81
N ALA A 197 -13.09 -1.50 2.42
CA ALA A 197 -12.25 -0.55 3.14
C ALA A 197 -12.77 -0.32 4.59
N ILE A 198 -14.09 -0.18 4.75
CA ILE A 198 -14.72 -0.02 6.07
C ILE A 198 -14.45 -1.25 6.94
N ILE A 199 -14.71 -2.46 6.41
CA ILE A 199 -14.53 -3.70 7.15
C ILE A 199 -13.06 -3.92 7.50
N ALA A 200 -12.12 -3.68 6.58
CA ALA A 200 -10.68 -3.87 6.81
C ALA A 200 -10.16 -2.96 7.92
N VAL A 201 -10.51 -1.66 7.88
CA VAL A 201 -10.10 -0.68 8.91
C VAL A 201 -10.68 -1.02 10.28
N LEU A 202 -11.95 -1.40 10.33
CA LEU A 202 -12.59 -1.81 11.60
C LEU A 202 -12.04 -3.14 12.11
N PHE A 203 -11.83 -4.11 11.23
CA PHE A 203 -11.34 -5.44 11.59
C PHE A 203 -9.93 -5.39 12.17
N VAL A 204 -9.02 -4.63 11.56
CA VAL A 204 -7.68 -4.44 12.13
C VAL A 204 -7.74 -3.73 13.49
N GLY A 205 -8.66 -2.78 13.70
CA GLY A 205 -8.90 -2.14 15.00
C GLY A 205 -9.40 -3.13 16.05
N LEU A 206 -10.34 -4.02 15.68
CA LEU A 206 -10.85 -5.08 16.57
C LEU A 206 -9.75 -6.08 16.98
N ILE A 207 -8.84 -6.40 16.04
CA ILE A 207 -7.69 -7.26 16.32
C ILE A 207 -6.66 -6.52 17.19
N ALA A 208 -6.34 -5.26 16.88
CA ALA A 208 -5.42 -4.44 17.67
C ALA A 208 -5.88 -4.22 19.12
N SER A 209 -7.20 -4.08 19.32
CA SER A 209 -7.81 -4.00 20.65
C SER A 209 -7.84 -5.33 21.41
N GLY A 210 -7.63 -6.45 20.70
CA GLY A 210 -7.71 -7.81 21.25
C GLY A 210 -9.14 -8.30 21.49
N ILE A 211 -10.15 -7.64 20.90
CA ILE A 211 -11.55 -8.12 20.86
C ILE A 211 -11.61 -9.36 19.97
N VAL A 212 -11.01 -9.27 18.78
CA VAL A 212 -10.81 -10.42 17.90
C VAL A 212 -9.41 -10.98 18.15
N LYS A 213 -9.33 -12.28 18.41
CA LYS A 213 -8.04 -12.98 18.62
C LYS A 213 -7.36 -13.25 17.29
N ASP A 214 -6.03 -13.23 17.31
CA ASP A 214 -5.25 -13.63 16.15
C ASP A 214 -5.50 -15.11 15.78
N PHE A 215 -5.54 -15.38 14.47
CA PHE A 215 -5.73 -16.74 13.93
C PHE A 215 -4.76 -17.00 12.76
N GLY A 216 -4.76 -18.22 12.27
CA GLY A 216 -3.93 -18.62 11.14
C GLY A 216 -2.42 -18.36 11.33
N PRO A 217 -1.70 -17.95 10.28
CA PRO A 217 -0.26 -17.67 10.34
C PRO A 217 0.09 -16.53 11.31
N MET A 218 -0.74 -15.48 11.40
CA MET A 218 -0.52 -14.36 12.32
C MET A 218 -0.50 -14.81 13.78
N LYS A 219 -1.37 -15.75 14.18
CA LYS A 219 -1.35 -16.31 15.54
C LYS A 219 -0.01 -16.99 15.87
N LYS A 220 0.61 -17.64 14.87
CA LYS A 220 1.93 -18.27 15.03
C LYS A 220 3.03 -17.21 15.19
N ALA A 221 2.99 -16.15 14.36
CA ALA A 221 3.93 -15.03 14.44
C ALA A 221 3.84 -14.31 15.80
N GLU A 222 2.62 -14.04 16.27
CA GLU A 222 2.38 -13.39 17.55
C GLU A 222 2.79 -14.28 18.74
N LYS A 223 2.55 -15.61 18.67
CA LYS A 223 2.99 -16.55 19.69
C LYS A 223 4.52 -16.58 19.81
N ARG A 224 5.23 -16.66 18.68
CA ARG A 224 6.69 -16.57 18.61
C ARG A 224 7.21 -15.28 19.26
N ALA A 225 6.62 -14.13 18.90
CA ALA A 225 7.04 -12.84 19.46
C ALA A 225 6.80 -12.75 20.98
N MET A 226 5.67 -13.29 21.47
CA MET A 226 5.33 -13.26 22.91
C MET A 226 6.19 -14.20 23.73
N GLU A 227 6.32 -15.45 23.32
CA GLU A 227 6.93 -16.52 24.10
C GLU A 227 8.47 -16.55 23.97
N GLU A 228 8.96 -16.37 22.74
CA GLU A 228 10.40 -16.46 22.43
C GLU A 228 11.09 -15.08 22.37
N GLY A 229 10.32 -13.99 22.34
CA GLY A 229 10.84 -12.63 22.13
C GLY A 229 11.33 -12.36 20.70
N LYS A 230 11.14 -13.32 19.77
CA LYS A 230 11.55 -13.20 18.36
C LYS A 230 10.46 -12.48 17.56
N VAL A 231 10.67 -11.23 17.23
CA VAL A 231 9.73 -10.41 16.43
C VAL A 231 9.71 -10.74 14.95
N LEU A 232 10.72 -11.48 14.44
CA LEU A 232 10.84 -12.01 13.08
C LEU A 232 10.92 -13.53 13.12
N ALA A 233 10.52 -14.20 12.04
CA ALA A 233 10.71 -15.64 11.87
C ALA A 233 12.20 -15.99 11.69
N ASP A 234 12.56 -17.21 12.02
CA ASP A 234 13.92 -17.72 11.75
C ASP A 234 14.13 -17.79 10.23
N GLY A 235 15.22 -17.18 9.74
CA GLY A 235 15.52 -17.06 8.31
C GLY A 235 14.73 -16.00 7.56
N ALA A 236 13.99 -15.14 8.25
CA ALA A 236 13.32 -14.00 7.62
C ALA A 236 14.32 -12.99 7.02
N GLU A 237 14.00 -12.48 5.84
CA GLU A 237 14.79 -11.47 5.13
C GLU A 237 14.00 -10.14 5.06
N PRO A 238 14.17 -9.24 6.05
CA PRO A 238 13.48 -7.95 6.05
C PRO A 238 13.82 -7.12 4.81
N LEU A 239 12.83 -6.45 4.23
CA LEU A 239 13.03 -5.53 3.10
C LEU A 239 13.83 -4.27 3.44
N THR A 240 14.10 -4.01 4.72
CA THR A 240 14.95 -2.92 5.17
C THR A 240 16.38 -3.42 5.36
N GLY A 241 17.34 -2.84 4.66
CA GLY A 241 18.74 -3.22 4.76
C GLY A 241 19.30 -3.11 6.18
N ARG A 242 20.32 -3.91 6.49
CA ARG A 242 20.99 -3.94 7.81
C ARG A 242 21.51 -2.57 8.22
N GLU A 243 21.92 -1.75 7.25
CA GLU A 243 22.38 -0.38 7.47
C GLU A 243 21.37 0.47 8.25
N LEU A 244 20.07 0.23 8.04
CA LEU A 244 19.00 0.92 8.78
C LEU A 244 18.56 0.16 10.03
N THR A 245 18.57 -1.17 10.04
CA THR A 245 18.06 -1.94 11.18
C THR A 245 19.04 -2.03 12.34
N GLU A 246 20.34 -1.99 12.06
CA GLU A 246 21.42 -2.12 13.05
C GLU A 246 22.11 -0.80 13.39
N MET A 247 21.66 0.32 12.80
CA MET A 247 22.27 1.63 13.01
C MET A 247 22.21 2.08 14.47
N GLN A 248 23.34 2.47 15.00
CA GLN A 248 23.45 2.99 16.37
C GLN A 248 23.47 4.51 16.41
N PRO A 249 22.94 5.13 17.47
CA PRO A 249 23.07 6.56 17.69
C PRO A 249 24.52 7.03 17.67
N TYR A 250 24.73 8.29 17.30
CA TYR A 250 26.07 8.89 17.34
C TYR A 250 26.60 8.93 18.77
N PRO A 251 27.83 8.45 19.03
CA PRO A 251 28.37 8.36 20.38
C PRO A 251 28.35 9.69 21.12
N GLY A 252 27.84 9.71 22.34
CA GLY A 252 27.77 10.91 23.19
C GLY A 252 26.67 11.91 22.80
N PHE A 253 25.91 11.66 21.74
CA PHE A 253 24.80 12.53 21.33
C PHE A 253 23.57 12.33 22.22
N LYS A 254 23.06 13.41 22.78
CA LYS A 254 21.83 13.37 23.59
C LYS A 254 20.60 13.49 22.70
N PRO A 255 19.67 12.51 22.72
CA PRO A 255 18.47 12.55 21.91
C PRO A 255 17.60 13.78 22.22
N ARG A 256 17.36 14.62 21.23
CA ARG A 256 16.42 15.75 21.30
C ARG A 256 15.15 15.35 20.56
N VAL A 257 14.28 14.57 21.22
CA VAL A 257 13.11 13.94 20.60
C VAL A 257 12.23 14.95 19.85
N PHE A 258 11.97 16.12 20.47
CA PHE A 258 11.15 17.14 19.80
C PHE A 258 11.81 17.63 18.50
N LEU A 259 13.07 18.04 18.55
CA LEU A 259 13.77 18.64 17.40
C LEU A 259 14.09 17.61 16.30
N ASN A 260 14.46 16.38 16.69
CA ASN A 260 15.00 15.38 15.76
C ASN A 260 13.99 14.30 15.39
N PHE A 261 12.72 14.37 15.90
CA PHE A 261 11.66 13.46 15.53
C PHE A 261 10.30 14.16 15.38
N VAL A 262 9.79 14.79 16.45
CA VAL A 262 8.43 15.37 16.44
C VAL A 262 8.32 16.51 15.44
N LEU A 263 9.25 17.45 15.44
CA LEU A 263 9.24 18.60 14.53
C LEU A 263 9.37 18.17 13.06
N PRO A 264 10.31 17.31 12.64
CA PRO A 264 10.38 16.78 11.29
C PRO A 264 9.08 16.11 10.83
N VAL A 265 8.46 15.29 11.69
CA VAL A 265 7.17 14.65 11.39
C VAL A 265 6.06 15.67 11.20
N LEU A 266 5.97 16.67 12.09
CA LEU A 266 5.01 17.78 11.95
C LEU A 266 5.24 18.60 10.68
N MET A 267 6.51 18.81 10.29
CA MET A 267 6.85 19.49 9.04
C MET A 267 6.38 18.69 7.82
N ILE A 268 6.55 17.35 7.79
CA ILE A 268 6.06 16.50 6.69
C ILE A 268 4.53 16.60 6.60
N ILE A 269 3.83 16.36 7.72
CA ILE A 269 2.37 16.41 7.78
C ILE A 269 1.87 17.81 7.40
N GLY A 270 2.47 18.86 7.96
CA GLY A 270 2.11 20.24 7.69
C GLY A 270 2.33 20.63 6.23
N THR A 271 3.42 20.18 5.61
CA THR A 271 3.70 20.42 4.18
C THR A 271 2.70 19.65 3.31
N ALA A 272 2.45 18.38 3.60
CA ALA A 272 1.52 17.56 2.82
C ALA A 272 0.09 18.12 2.87
N LEU A 273 -0.42 18.44 4.06
CA LEU A 273 -1.75 19.03 4.25
C LEU A 273 -1.83 20.45 3.69
N GLY A 274 -0.83 21.29 3.97
CA GLY A 274 -0.78 22.67 3.48
C GLY A 274 -0.76 22.76 1.95
N THR A 275 0.04 21.91 1.29
CA THR A 275 0.09 21.85 -0.18
C THR A 275 -1.18 21.23 -0.76
N TYR A 276 -1.79 20.26 -0.07
CA TYR A 276 -3.09 19.75 -0.50
C TYR A 276 -4.18 20.82 -0.46
N ILE A 277 -4.23 21.63 0.60
CA ILE A 277 -5.20 22.73 0.71
C ILE A 277 -4.95 23.78 -0.39
N ALA A 278 -3.68 24.17 -0.60
CA ALA A 278 -3.30 25.23 -1.53
C ALA A 278 -3.39 24.81 -3.00
N PHE A 279 -2.97 23.59 -3.33
CA PHE A 279 -2.78 23.12 -4.71
C PHE A 279 -3.64 21.90 -5.08
N LYS A 280 -4.51 21.42 -4.17
CA LYS A 280 -5.27 20.16 -4.31
C LYS A 280 -4.39 18.92 -4.62
N SER A 281 -3.10 19.00 -4.27
CA SER A 281 -2.11 17.94 -4.47
C SER A 281 -1.14 17.92 -3.30
N ALA A 282 -1.09 16.82 -2.57
CA ALA A 282 -0.14 16.64 -1.46
C ALA A 282 1.28 16.45 -2.02
N LYS A 283 2.17 17.39 -1.75
CA LYS A 283 3.57 17.36 -2.18
C LYS A 283 4.42 16.57 -1.17
N THR A 284 4.14 15.26 -1.06
CA THR A 284 4.76 14.40 -0.05
C THR A 284 6.23 14.15 -0.32
N MET A 285 6.63 13.89 -1.56
CA MET A 285 8.03 13.66 -1.93
C MET A 285 8.88 14.91 -1.62
N GLU A 286 8.38 16.08 -1.99
CA GLU A 286 9.04 17.37 -1.71
C GLU A 286 9.14 17.63 -0.20
N ALA A 287 8.12 17.24 0.57
CA ALA A 287 8.14 17.35 2.03
C ALA A 287 9.29 16.52 2.63
N PHE A 288 9.46 15.27 2.18
CA PHE A 288 10.56 14.42 2.64
C PHE A 288 11.93 14.97 2.25
N LEU A 289 12.08 15.48 1.04
CA LEU A 289 13.31 16.10 0.57
C LEU A 289 13.70 17.28 1.46
N TYR A 290 12.80 18.24 1.67
CA TYR A 290 13.09 19.43 2.46
C TYR A 290 13.28 19.13 3.94
N VAL A 291 12.54 18.18 4.49
CA VAL A 291 12.75 17.73 5.88
C VAL A 291 14.06 16.96 6.03
N GLY A 292 14.45 16.18 5.03
CA GLY A 292 15.77 15.56 4.98
C GLY A 292 16.91 16.59 5.00
N ILE A 293 16.78 17.68 4.22
CA ILE A 293 17.73 18.80 4.23
C ILE A 293 17.73 19.50 5.59
N PHE A 294 16.55 19.77 6.17
CA PHE A 294 16.43 20.33 7.51
C PHE A 294 17.15 19.46 8.56
N MET A 295 16.93 18.16 8.54
CA MET A 295 17.58 17.22 9.46
C MET A 295 19.10 17.18 9.26
N MET A 296 19.59 17.19 8.02
CA MET A 296 21.01 17.26 7.71
C MET A 296 21.66 18.51 8.36
N ILE A 297 21.06 19.68 8.15
CA ILE A 297 21.54 20.95 8.71
C ILE A 297 21.44 20.92 10.25
N SER A 298 20.31 20.46 10.79
CA SER A 298 20.06 20.37 12.23
C SER A 298 21.10 19.47 12.93
N MET A 299 21.46 18.33 12.34
CA MET A 299 22.48 17.42 12.88
C MET A 299 23.85 18.08 12.92
N MET A 300 24.22 18.83 11.87
CA MET A 300 25.50 19.57 11.82
C MET A 300 25.55 20.67 12.89
N ILE A 301 24.48 21.46 13.04
CA ILE A 301 24.37 22.50 14.09
C ILE A 301 24.44 21.87 15.48
N GLN A 302 23.93 20.68 15.66
CA GLN A 302 23.99 19.93 16.93
C GLN A 302 25.35 19.26 17.19
N GLY A 303 26.33 19.41 16.30
CA GLY A 303 27.71 18.97 16.48
C GLY A 303 28.08 17.62 15.89
N ILE A 304 27.19 17.01 15.06
CA ILE A 304 27.55 15.81 14.31
C ILE A 304 28.39 16.24 13.08
N PRO A 305 29.61 15.69 12.90
CA PRO A 305 30.49 16.08 11.81
C PRO A 305 29.85 15.80 10.44
N PHE A 306 30.07 16.70 9.46
CA PHE A 306 29.56 16.57 8.11
C PHE A 306 29.83 15.20 7.49
N LYS A 307 31.04 14.65 7.68
CA LYS A 307 31.42 13.31 7.21
C LYS A 307 30.48 12.22 7.73
N GLU A 308 30.09 12.28 9.02
CA GLU A 308 29.16 11.32 9.63
C GLU A 308 27.72 11.51 9.13
N VAL A 309 27.31 12.77 8.92
CA VAL A 309 25.99 13.07 8.34
C VAL A 309 25.87 12.50 6.93
N MET A 310 26.89 12.70 6.09
CA MET A 310 26.93 12.16 4.72
C MET A 310 27.02 10.63 4.70
N LYS A 311 27.80 10.04 5.61
CA LYS A 311 27.82 8.57 5.77
C LYS A 311 26.43 8.05 6.14
N THR A 312 25.78 8.68 7.10
CA THR A 312 24.42 8.30 7.54
C THR A 312 23.40 8.41 6.39
N MET A 313 23.51 9.45 5.55
CA MET A 313 22.69 9.59 4.35
C MET A 313 22.89 8.41 3.40
N MET A 314 24.14 8.05 3.12
CA MET A 314 24.46 6.92 2.24
C MET A 314 23.99 5.58 2.79
N ASP A 315 24.10 5.38 4.12
CA ASP A 315 23.59 4.19 4.78
C ASP A 315 22.04 4.14 4.71
N GLY A 316 21.38 5.29 4.80
CA GLY A 316 19.93 5.41 4.58
C GLY A 316 19.51 5.00 3.16
N ILE A 317 20.25 5.46 2.13
CA ILE A 317 20.00 5.07 0.73
C ILE A 317 20.19 3.57 0.55
N LYS A 318 21.31 3.02 1.02
CA LYS A 318 21.59 1.57 0.94
C LYS A 318 20.50 0.74 1.63
N GLY A 319 20.03 1.17 2.80
CA GLY A 319 18.99 0.49 3.53
C GLY A 319 17.61 0.50 2.84
N ALA A 320 17.36 1.44 1.93
CA ALA A 320 16.16 1.50 1.12
C ALA A 320 16.24 0.67 -0.18
N LEU A 321 17.45 0.33 -0.67
CA LEU A 321 17.64 -0.34 -1.96
C LEU A 321 16.88 -1.65 -2.13
N PRO A 322 16.77 -2.56 -1.13
CA PRO A 322 16.01 -3.81 -1.30
C PRO A 322 14.56 -3.58 -1.71
N ALA A 323 13.88 -2.60 -1.09
CA ALA A 323 12.52 -2.24 -1.46
C ALA A 323 12.45 -1.58 -2.84
N VAL A 324 13.40 -0.71 -3.20
CA VAL A 324 13.45 -0.08 -4.53
C VAL A 324 13.61 -1.13 -5.63
N VAL A 325 14.46 -2.14 -5.43
CA VAL A 325 14.64 -3.23 -6.40
C VAL A 325 13.37 -4.06 -6.55
N LEU A 326 12.70 -4.37 -5.43
CA LEU A 326 11.45 -5.11 -5.46
C LEU A 326 10.35 -4.31 -6.18
N LEU A 327 10.22 -3.02 -5.87
CA LEU A 327 9.31 -2.11 -6.58
C LEU A 327 9.59 -2.04 -8.08
N ALA A 328 10.86 -1.99 -8.50
CA ALA A 328 11.24 -2.02 -9.91
C ALA A 328 10.68 -3.26 -10.63
N MET A 329 10.78 -4.43 -10.00
CA MET A 329 10.22 -5.67 -10.56
C MET A 329 8.68 -5.67 -10.54
N ALA A 330 8.05 -5.14 -9.48
CA ALA A 330 6.60 -5.04 -9.38
C ALA A 330 6.01 -4.10 -10.45
N TYR A 331 6.64 -2.95 -10.69
CA TYR A 331 6.24 -2.05 -11.78
C TYR A 331 6.42 -2.68 -13.16
N SER A 332 7.44 -3.53 -13.33
CA SER A 332 7.69 -4.22 -14.60
C SER A 332 6.63 -5.30 -14.89
N ILE A 333 6.23 -6.11 -13.89
CA ILE A 333 5.16 -7.10 -14.10
C ILE A 333 3.81 -6.42 -14.33
N ASN A 334 3.54 -5.27 -13.69
CA ASN A 334 2.36 -4.47 -13.95
C ASN A 334 2.32 -3.94 -15.39
N ALA A 335 3.42 -3.33 -15.88
CA ALA A 335 3.54 -2.87 -17.27
C ALA A 335 3.33 -4.01 -18.27
N LEU A 336 3.93 -5.17 -18.02
CA LEU A 336 3.76 -6.36 -18.84
C LEU A 336 2.32 -6.86 -18.86
N SER A 337 1.66 -6.93 -17.70
CA SER A 337 0.25 -7.32 -17.58
C SER A 337 -0.67 -6.38 -18.38
N LYS A 338 -0.37 -5.09 -18.38
CA LYS A 338 -1.07 -4.10 -19.20
C LYS A 338 -0.83 -4.32 -20.69
N GLN A 339 0.42 -4.55 -21.10
CA GLN A 339 0.77 -4.83 -22.50
C GLN A 339 0.11 -6.10 -23.03
N MET A 340 -0.03 -7.14 -22.22
CA MET A 340 -0.66 -8.41 -22.60
C MET A 340 -2.18 -8.39 -22.50
N GLY A 341 -2.80 -7.34 -21.93
CA GLY A 341 -4.23 -7.23 -21.78
C GLY A 341 -4.83 -8.15 -20.71
N THR A 342 -4.08 -8.43 -19.65
CA THR A 342 -4.52 -9.30 -18.53
C THR A 342 -5.89 -8.90 -17.98
N ALA A 343 -6.09 -7.61 -17.74
CA ALA A 343 -7.33 -7.07 -17.22
C ALA A 343 -8.50 -7.25 -18.19
N ASN A 344 -8.29 -7.00 -19.50
CA ASN A 344 -9.29 -7.18 -20.55
C ASN A 344 -9.76 -8.64 -20.62
N TYR A 345 -8.82 -9.59 -20.48
CA TYR A 345 -9.16 -11.01 -20.45
C TYR A 345 -10.01 -11.37 -19.22
N ILE A 346 -9.64 -10.92 -18.02
CA ILE A 346 -10.41 -11.17 -16.79
C ILE A 346 -11.84 -10.64 -16.92
N ILE A 347 -12.03 -9.44 -17.48
CA ILE A 347 -13.35 -8.86 -17.73
C ILE A 347 -14.15 -9.71 -18.71
N SER A 348 -13.54 -10.12 -19.84
CA SER A 348 -14.24 -10.87 -20.88
C SER A 348 -14.80 -12.21 -20.40
N ILE A 349 -14.16 -12.87 -19.43
CA ILE A 349 -14.69 -14.12 -18.84
C ILE A 349 -15.94 -13.85 -18.00
N CYS A 350 -16.09 -12.66 -17.45
CA CYS A 350 -17.17 -12.31 -16.51
C CYS A 350 -18.40 -11.72 -17.19
N GLU A 351 -18.31 -11.23 -18.44
CA GLU A 351 -19.40 -10.53 -19.15
C GLU A 351 -20.73 -11.31 -19.18
N GLY A 352 -20.67 -12.63 -19.36
CA GLY A 352 -21.86 -13.49 -19.43
C GLY A 352 -22.66 -13.63 -18.13
N PHE A 353 -22.10 -13.17 -16.99
CA PHE A 353 -22.71 -13.29 -15.66
C PHE A 353 -23.23 -11.96 -15.11
N MET A 354 -23.11 -10.85 -15.85
CA MET A 354 -23.46 -9.52 -15.40
C MET A 354 -24.96 -9.26 -15.45
N THR A 355 -25.65 -9.36 -14.31
CA THR A 355 -27.04 -8.95 -14.13
C THR A 355 -27.12 -7.85 -13.06
N PRO A 356 -28.17 -7.00 -13.03
CA PRO A 356 -28.28 -5.92 -12.03
C PRO A 356 -28.11 -6.41 -10.60
N HIS A 357 -28.70 -7.56 -10.26
CA HIS A 357 -28.67 -8.12 -8.90
C HIS A 357 -27.26 -8.52 -8.41
N VAL A 358 -26.41 -9.03 -9.31
CA VAL A 358 -25.07 -9.50 -8.93
C VAL A 358 -23.96 -8.54 -9.33
N LEU A 359 -24.27 -7.51 -10.11
CA LEU A 359 -23.29 -6.60 -10.69
C LEU A 359 -22.32 -5.99 -9.65
N PRO A 360 -22.78 -5.40 -8.51
CA PRO A 360 -21.85 -4.81 -7.56
C PRO A 360 -20.88 -5.84 -6.96
N ALA A 361 -21.36 -7.04 -6.64
CA ALA A 361 -20.53 -8.10 -6.09
C ALA A 361 -19.54 -8.66 -7.13
N LEU A 362 -20.01 -8.87 -8.36
CA LEU A 362 -19.17 -9.38 -9.46
C LEU A 362 -18.06 -8.37 -9.78
N ILE A 363 -18.39 -7.10 -9.89
CA ILE A 363 -17.41 -6.02 -10.13
C ILE A 363 -16.39 -5.93 -8.99
N PHE A 364 -16.82 -6.08 -7.73
CA PHE A 364 -15.88 -6.14 -6.61
C PHE A 364 -14.89 -7.30 -6.76
N VAL A 365 -15.37 -8.52 -7.06
CA VAL A 365 -14.53 -9.71 -7.22
C VAL A 365 -13.58 -9.56 -8.41
N VAL A 366 -14.09 -9.06 -9.55
CA VAL A 366 -13.27 -8.81 -10.75
C VAL A 366 -12.15 -7.79 -10.45
N ALA A 367 -12.50 -6.66 -9.88
CA ALA A 367 -11.53 -5.64 -9.50
C ALA A 367 -10.50 -6.17 -8.47
N ALA A 368 -10.97 -7.00 -7.51
CA ALA A 368 -10.12 -7.63 -6.51
C ALA A 368 -9.09 -8.58 -7.14
N ILE A 369 -9.52 -9.44 -8.07
CA ILE A 369 -8.64 -10.38 -8.78
C ILE A 369 -7.64 -9.60 -9.66
N MET A 370 -8.11 -8.57 -10.37
CA MET A 370 -7.27 -7.74 -11.23
C MET A 370 -6.19 -7.03 -10.41
N ALA A 371 -6.57 -6.35 -9.33
CA ALA A 371 -5.63 -5.64 -8.48
C ALA A 371 -4.63 -6.61 -7.81
N PHE A 372 -5.09 -7.77 -7.37
CA PHE A 372 -4.22 -8.80 -6.79
C PHE A 372 -3.20 -9.32 -7.82
N ALA A 373 -3.63 -9.58 -9.06
CA ALA A 373 -2.78 -10.10 -10.12
C ALA A 373 -1.80 -9.06 -10.68
N THR A 374 -2.20 -7.79 -10.70
CA THR A 374 -1.38 -6.70 -11.25
C THR A 374 -0.56 -5.95 -10.20
N GLY A 375 -0.94 -6.06 -8.93
CA GLY A 375 -0.30 -5.34 -7.83
C GLY A 375 -0.59 -3.84 -7.83
N THR A 376 -1.72 -3.39 -8.44
CA THR A 376 -2.05 -1.97 -8.48
C THR A 376 -3.56 -1.72 -8.42
N SER A 377 -3.96 -0.89 -7.46
CA SER A 377 -5.33 -0.37 -7.38
C SER A 377 -5.62 0.69 -8.45
N TRP A 378 -4.69 1.62 -8.68
CA TRP A 378 -4.85 2.73 -9.63
C TRP A 378 -5.10 2.23 -11.06
N GLY A 379 -4.31 1.25 -11.50
CA GLY A 379 -4.48 0.61 -12.81
C GLY A 379 -5.82 -0.12 -12.92
N THR A 380 -6.23 -0.79 -11.86
CA THR A 380 -7.52 -1.49 -11.79
C THR A 380 -8.69 -0.51 -11.89
N PHE A 381 -8.64 0.63 -11.22
CA PHE A 381 -9.68 1.68 -11.32
C PHE A 381 -9.79 2.22 -12.74
N ALA A 382 -8.64 2.53 -13.38
CA ALA A 382 -8.60 3.07 -14.74
C ALA A 382 -9.25 2.15 -15.77
N ILE A 383 -9.20 0.83 -15.55
CA ILE A 383 -9.76 -0.15 -16.47
C ILE A 383 -11.20 -0.54 -16.09
N CYS A 384 -11.46 -0.79 -14.80
CA CYS A 384 -12.77 -1.25 -14.36
C CYS A 384 -13.83 -0.15 -14.39
N MET A 385 -13.48 1.10 -14.02
CA MET A 385 -14.47 2.17 -13.89
C MET A 385 -15.15 2.52 -15.22
N PRO A 386 -14.43 2.69 -16.36
CA PRO A 386 -15.03 2.97 -17.66
C PRO A 386 -15.93 1.85 -18.21
N ILE A 387 -15.84 0.65 -17.65
CA ILE A 387 -16.66 -0.52 -18.07
C ILE A 387 -17.84 -0.70 -17.11
N ALA A 388 -17.55 -0.74 -15.81
CA ALA A 388 -18.53 -1.04 -14.79
C ALA A 388 -19.59 0.05 -14.62
N LEU A 389 -19.15 1.33 -14.68
CA LEU A 389 -20.04 2.44 -14.44
C LEU A 389 -21.07 2.67 -15.56
N PRO A 390 -20.70 2.67 -16.88
CA PRO A 390 -21.69 2.70 -17.96
C PRO A 390 -22.67 1.53 -17.91
N LEU A 391 -22.20 0.33 -17.58
CA LEU A 391 -23.06 -0.85 -17.44
C LEU A 391 -24.06 -0.67 -16.28
N ALA A 392 -23.63 -0.14 -15.14
CA ALA A 392 -24.52 0.16 -14.02
C ALA A 392 -25.57 1.21 -14.40
N PHE A 393 -25.19 2.26 -15.12
CA PHE A 393 -26.12 3.27 -15.63
C PHE A 393 -27.11 2.67 -16.65
N SER A 394 -26.65 1.76 -17.52
CA SER A 394 -27.53 1.07 -18.48
C SER A 394 -28.64 0.28 -17.77
N PHE A 395 -28.30 -0.45 -16.70
CA PHE A 395 -29.28 -1.16 -15.88
C PHE A 395 -30.19 -0.25 -15.04
N SER A 396 -29.78 0.99 -14.84
CA SER A 396 -30.48 2.00 -14.02
C SER A 396 -31.27 3.02 -14.86
N GLY A 397 -31.46 2.77 -16.16
CA GLY A 397 -32.16 3.70 -17.04
C GLY A 397 -31.47 5.06 -17.23
N GLY A 398 -30.16 5.14 -16.98
CA GLY A 398 -29.38 6.37 -17.05
C GLY A 398 -29.38 7.23 -15.78
N GLU A 399 -30.10 6.79 -14.73
CA GLU A 399 -30.23 7.55 -13.48
C GLU A 399 -29.19 7.12 -12.43
N LEU A 400 -28.84 8.02 -11.50
CA LEU A 400 -27.96 7.74 -10.39
C LEU A 400 -28.70 6.97 -9.28
N THR A 401 -28.78 5.66 -9.44
CA THR A 401 -29.41 4.74 -8.47
C THR A 401 -28.41 4.22 -7.43
N THR A 402 -28.92 3.49 -6.44
CA THR A 402 -28.08 2.80 -5.43
C THR A 402 -27.15 1.79 -6.08
N ILE A 403 -27.55 1.12 -7.18
CA ILE A 403 -26.70 0.18 -7.92
C ILE A 403 -25.48 0.90 -8.51
N VAL A 404 -25.66 2.06 -9.14
CA VAL A 404 -24.56 2.86 -9.69
C VAL A 404 -23.56 3.25 -8.59
N VAL A 405 -24.07 3.70 -7.45
CA VAL A 405 -23.23 4.08 -6.30
C VAL A 405 -22.48 2.86 -5.73
N ALA A 406 -23.15 1.72 -5.62
CA ALA A 406 -22.57 0.48 -5.12
C ALA A 406 -21.52 -0.09 -6.10
N VAL A 407 -21.73 -0.01 -7.40
CA VAL A 407 -20.76 -0.43 -8.43
C VAL A 407 -19.52 0.45 -8.40
N PHE A 408 -19.68 1.77 -8.27
CA PHE A 408 -18.55 2.68 -8.09
C PHE A 408 -17.72 2.30 -6.86
N ALA A 409 -18.39 2.07 -5.72
CA ALA A 409 -17.73 1.65 -4.48
C ALA A 409 -17.11 0.25 -4.62
N ALA A 410 -17.70 -0.66 -5.38
CA ALA A 410 -17.21 -2.01 -5.63
C ALA A 410 -15.90 -1.99 -6.43
N VAL A 411 -15.77 -1.13 -7.44
CA VAL A 411 -14.51 -0.93 -8.16
C VAL A 411 -13.44 -0.42 -7.19
N ALA A 412 -13.76 0.61 -6.40
CA ALA A 412 -12.84 1.19 -5.44
C ALA A 412 -12.40 0.16 -4.38
N GLY A 413 -13.35 -0.52 -3.74
CA GLY A 413 -13.09 -1.52 -2.70
C GLY A 413 -12.36 -2.76 -3.21
N GLY A 414 -12.70 -3.24 -4.42
CA GLY A 414 -12.04 -4.39 -5.05
C GLY A 414 -10.59 -4.10 -5.40
N GLY A 415 -10.32 -2.93 -5.99
CA GLY A 415 -8.95 -2.50 -6.24
C GLY A 415 -8.12 -2.39 -4.95
N VAL A 416 -8.71 -1.82 -3.89
CA VAL A 416 -8.05 -1.76 -2.57
C VAL A 416 -7.82 -3.15 -1.97
N PHE A 417 -8.76 -4.10 -2.10
CA PHE A 417 -8.56 -5.47 -1.61
C PHE A 417 -7.33 -6.12 -2.24
N GLY A 418 -7.26 -6.08 -3.57
CA GLY A 418 -6.15 -6.72 -4.29
C GLY A 418 -4.81 -6.07 -3.95
N ASP A 419 -4.77 -4.76 -3.93
CA ASP A 419 -3.60 -3.97 -3.55
C ASP A 419 -3.14 -4.29 -2.12
N HIS A 420 -4.04 -4.25 -1.15
CA HIS A 420 -3.79 -4.51 0.28
C HIS A 420 -3.25 -5.91 0.60
N CYS A 421 -3.41 -6.92 -0.25
CA CYS A 421 -2.96 -8.29 0.08
C CYS A 421 -2.11 -8.96 -1.01
N SER A 422 -1.83 -8.26 -2.12
CA SER A 422 -0.98 -8.80 -3.18
C SER A 422 0.50 -8.73 -2.82
N PRO A 423 1.27 -9.80 -3.08
CA PRO A 423 2.73 -9.72 -2.97
C PRO A 423 3.39 -8.84 -4.03
N LEU A 424 2.63 -8.35 -5.00
CA LEU A 424 3.10 -7.50 -6.10
C LEU A 424 2.82 -6.02 -5.85
N SER A 425 2.03 -5.71 -4.81
CA SER A 425 1.59 -4.35 -4.50
C SER A 425 2.70 -3.51 -3.87
N ASP A 426 2.76 -2.25 -4.29
CA ASP A 426 3.68 -1.27 -3.73
C ASP A 426 3.33 -0.93 -2.27
N THR A 427 2.06 -0.83 -1.88
CA THR A 427 1.66 -0.56 -0.48
C THR A 427 2.06 -1.69 0.45
N THR A 428 1.88 -2.96 0.04
CA THR A 428 2.31 -4.14 0.81
C THR A 428 3.84 -4.21 0.94
N ILE A 429 4.57 -3.84 -0.13
CA ILE A 429 6.04 -3.73 -0.11
C ILE A 429 6.48 -2.64 0.87
N LEU A 430 5.85 -1.46 0.81
CA LEU A 430 6.17 -0.32 1.67
C LEU A 430 5.84 -0.60 3.14
N SER A 431 4.76 -1.34 3.42
CA SER A 431 4.39 -1.78 4.78
C SER A 431 5.43 -2.76 5.35
N SER A 432 5.91 -3.69 4.52
CA SER A 432 6.99 -4.61 4.89
C SER A 432 8.29 -3.87 5.17
N MET A 433 8.64 -2.89 4.32
CA MET A 433 9.82 -2.05 4.50
C MET A 433 9.71 -1.21 5.79
N GLY A 434 8.63 -0.48 6.00
CA GLY A 434 8.44 0.38 7.17
C GLY A 434 8.55 -0.39 8.49
N SER A 435 7.89 -1.55 8.57
CA SER A 435 7.94 -2.42 9.74
C SER A 435 9.23 -3.25 9.85
N ALA A 436 10.08 -3.24 8.82
CA ALA A 436 11.22 -4.15 8.64
C ALA A 436 10.82 -5.62 8.82
N SER A 437 9.70 -6.00 8.22
CA SER A 437 9.21 -7.37 8.13
C SER A 437 9.76 -8.05 6.88
N ASP A 438 9.82 -9.38 6.91
CA ASP A 438 9.90 -10.15 5.68
C ASP A 438 8.63 -9.96 4.86
N HIS A 439 8.78 -9.70 3.57
CA HIS A 439 7.66 -9.36 2.71
C HIS A 439 6.68 -10.52 2.53
N LEU A 440 7.19 -11.73 2.30
CA LEU A 440 6.33 -12.90 2.11
C LEU A 440 5.67 -13.34 3.40
N ASP A 441 6.34 -13.19 4.54
CA ASP A 441 5.74 -13.49 5.84
C ASP A 441 4.64 -12.47 6.18
N HIS A 442 4.83 -11.20 5.80
CA HIS A 442 3.76 -10.20 5.88
C HIS A 442 2.56 -10.61 5.04
N VAL A 443 2.74 -10.90 3.74
CA VAL A 443 1.66 -11.33 2.86
C VAL A 443 0.93 -12.57 3.39
N LYS A 444 1.67 -13.62 3.79
CA LYS A 444 1.10 -14.85 4.33
C LYS A 444 0.27 -14.64 5.59
N THR A 445 0.70 -13.72 6.45
CA THR A 445 -0.01 -13.45 7.72
C THR A 445 -1.23 -12.55 7.52
N GLN A 446 -1.20 -11.65 6.54
CA GLN A 446 -2.27 -10.70 6.22
C GLN A 446 -3.37 -11.31 5.37
N LEU A 447 -3.04 -12.16 4.40
CA LEU A 447 -3.97 -12.69 3.41
C LEU A 447 -5.24 -13.33 4.02
N PRO A 448 -5.20 -14.16 5.09
CA PRO A 448 -6.41 -14.70 5.70
C PRO A 448 -7.35 -13.61 6.25
N TYR A 449 -6.81 -12.52 6.77
CA TYR A 449 -7.59 -11.39 7.28
C TYR A 449 -8.26 -10.63 6.12
N ALA A 450 -7.51 -10.34 5.06
CA ALA A 450 -8.02 -9.68 3.86
C ALA A 450 -9.13 -10.51 3.19
N LEU A 451 -8.97 -11.84 3.10
CA LEU A 451 -9.96 -12.74 2.52
C LEU A 451 -11.28 -12.74 3.31
N ILE A 452 -11.23 -12.69 4.64
CA ILE A 452 -12.45 -12.56 5.46
C ILE A 452 -13.12 -11.23 5.17
N CYS A 453 -12.37 -10.12 5.16
CA CYS A 453 -12.91 -8.80 4.85
C CYS A 453 -13.50 -8.75 3.43
N GLY A 454 -12.82 -9.35 2.45
CA GLY A 454 -13.27 -9.43 1.06
C GLY A 454 -14.55 -10.28 0.90
N THR A 455 -14.64 -11.40 1.62
CA THR A 455 -15.85 -12.24 1.62
C THR A 455 -17.02 -11.48 2.20
N LEU A 456 -16.86 -10.81 3.33
CA LEU A 456 -17.91 -10.00 3.95
C LEU A 456 -18.32 -8.83 3.05
N ALA A 457 -17.37 -8.19 2.37
CA ALA A 457 -17.66 -7.14 1.40
C ALA A 457 -18.47 -7.67 0.20
N THR A 458 -18.09 -8.85 -0.34
CA THR A 458 -18.84 -9.50 -1.43
C THR A 458 -20.27 -9.80 -1.03
N ILE A 459 -20.50 -10.32 0.18
CA ILE A 459 -21.84 -10.54 0.73
C ILE A 459 -22.60 -9.22 0.84
N GLY A 460 -21.96 -8.15 1.35
CA GLY A 460 -22.57 -6.82 1.41
C GLY A 460 -23.01 -6.30 0.04
N TYR A 461 -22.17 -6.45 -0.99
CA TYR A 461 -22.52 -6.06 -2.37
C TYR A 461 -23.61 -6.93 -2.98
N LEU A 462 -23.68 -8.23 -2.67
CA LEU A 462 -24.79 -9.08 -3.07
C LEU A 462 -26.09 -8.60 -2.44
N ILE A 463 -26.11 -8.34 -1.14
CA ILE A 463 -27.30 -7.82 -0.44
C ILE A 463 -27.79 -6.52 -1.10
N VAL A 464 -26.89 -5.57 -1.36
CA VAL A 464 -27.25 -4.30 -2.02
C VAL A 464 -27.79 -4.57 -3.43
N GLY A 465 -27.16 -5.45 -4.19
CA GLY A 465 -27.62 -5.79 -5.54
C GLY A 465 -29.04 -6.37 -5.56
N PHE A 466 -29.39 -7.25 -4.62
CA PHE A 466 -30.73 -7.82 -4.54
C PHE A 466 -31.80 -6.89 -3.94
N VAL A 467 -31.39 -5.92 -3.11
CA VAL A 467 -32.32 -4.96 -2.49
C VAL A 467 -32.59 -3.76 -3.39
N ALA A 468 -31.62 -3.37 -4.22
CA ALA A 468 -31.65 -2.13 -5.00
C ALA A 468 -31.94 -2.35 -6.51
N ALA A 469 -31.91 -3.58 -7.02
CA ALA A 469 -32.30 -3.95 -8.36
C ALA A 469 -33.79 -4.34 -8.37
#